data_ff587f054f249a7ba867d505a9776e19
#
_entry.id   ff587f054f249a7ba867d505a9776e19
#
_cell.length_a   1.000
_cell.length_b   1.000
_cell.length_c   1.000
_cell.angle_alpha   90.00
_cell.angle_beta   90.00
_cell.angle_gamma   90.00
#
_symmetry.space_group_name_H-M   'P 1'
#
loop_
_entity.id
_entity.type
_entity.pdbx_description
1 polymer ?
#
loop_
_entity_poly.entity_id
_entity_poly.type
_entity_poly.pdbx_seq_one_letter_code
_entity_poly.pdbx_strand_id
1 'polypeptide(L)'
;MKPITPTASLMNRREFIAKTSSLALSTQLGLAASSSNIITIENAKTGTRDWMLTKTAIDPKTKYRCPWIEGYCSRTSVRAGEKISFHVSTNPPSPFTIDIYRTGYYGGAGGRHVLSLDSFKGVTQPDPPVGPNRLRECQWEPCTEITIPDDWVSGVYVGKLTAERDGWQSYVIFIVRDDRRADFLFQCSDTTWQAYNRWPDQFALYDDGKDKWYCGPGVDVSFDRPYGKYCQILDAPLSTGSGSWFLWEFPFAYWMEQHGYDVSYISNLDTHADAKGLLRAKGFLSIGHDEYYSIEMYDQLKAAVAAGVNACFFSGDTCWGRIDPRPSSGGVPNRIFSRIDAFGPRLPGGDWAGASKFPYQTPSEAELIGARNAPPVTGGGPWVCSMPDHWIFEGTGMKKGDGIHGLVGWEWMGMPADIPGLEVVSTGKTQNGVKGPKGEGIYASTIYPGPKKNIVFNAATCWWGDGLSAPPGYVRPKVYTEPKGVDPRAQRITSNIFDRIKQSSHVS
;
A
#
# COMPACT_ATOMS: atom_id res chain seq x y z
N MET A 1 -33.92 -8.20 -67.19
CA MET A 1 -33.52 -8.36 -65.77
C MET A 1 -32.66 -7.16 -65.36
N LYS A 2 -33.18 -6.27 -64.52
CA LYS A 2 -32.48 -5.08 -64.04
C LYS A 2 -31.87 -5.42 -62.70
N PRO A 3 -30.63 -4.94 -62.33
CA PRO A 3 -30.04 -5.15 -61.00
C PRO A 3 -30.58 -4.13 -60.02
N ILE A 4 -30.82 -4.60 -58.78
CA ILE A 4 -31.25 -3.80 -57.63
C ILE A 4 -29.98 -3.34 -56.89
N THR A 5 -29.79 -2.03 -56.74
CA THR A 5 -28.76 -1.39 -55.91
C THR A 5 -29.34 -1.13 -54.52
N PRO A 6 -28.61 -1.41 -53.42
CA PRO A 6 -28.99 -0.98 -52.08
C PRO A 6 -28.45 0.42 -51.79
N THR A 7 -29.33 1.35 -51.48
CA THR A 7 -28.98 2.68 -50.96
C THR A 7 -28.67 2.58 -49.48
N ALA A 8 -27.40 2.78 -49.13
CA ALA A 8 -26.99 3.01 -47.75
C ALA A 8 -27.12 4.52 -47.42
N SER A 9 -27.99 4.84 -46.49
CA SER A 9 -28.13 6.20 -45.94
C SER A 9 -26.97 6.47 -44.98
N LEU A 10 -26.10 7.39 -45.37
CA LEU A 10 -25.02 7.93 -44.52
C LEU A 10 -25.62 8.92 -43.52
N MET A 11 -25.60 8.58 -42.26
CA MET A 11 -25.95 9.46 -41.15
C MET A 11 -24.96 10.64 -41.07
N ASN A 12 -25.48 11.85 -40.98
CA ASN A 12 -24.75 13.11 -41.03
C ASN A 12 -23.95 13.33 -39.72
N ARG A 13 -22.71 13.78 -39.85
CA ARG A 13 -21.74 14.01 -38.73
C ARG A 13 -22.29 14.89 -37.61
N ARG A 14 -23.27 15.74 -37.86
CA ARG A 14 -23.92 16.63 -36.86
C ARG A 14 -24.90 15.89 -35.94
N GLU A 15 -25.53 14.79 -36.39
CA GLU A 15 -26.42 14.02 -35.52
C GLU A 15 -25.67 13.06 -34.57
N PHE A 16 -24.45 12.65 -34.93
CA PHE A 16 -23.59 11.85 -34.08
C PHE A 16 -23.05 12.67 -32.92
N ILE A 17 -22.70 13.94 -33.14
CA ILE A 17 -22.19 14.86 -32.11
C ILE A 17 -23.31 15.26 -31.10
N ALA A 18 -24.54 15.38 -31.56
CA ALA A 18 -25.67 15.73 -30.69
C ALA A 18 -26.11 14.57 -29.76
N LYS A 19 -25.92 13.32 -30.17
CA LYS A 19 -26.25 12.13 -29.35
C LYS A 19 -25.15 11.77 -28.37
N THR A 20 -23.89 12.08 -28.67
CA THR A 20 -22.77 11.88 -27.71
C THR A 20 -22.70 12.97 -26.65
N SER A 21 -23.18 14.19 -26.94
CA SER A 21 -23.22 15.28 -25.95
C SER A 21 -24.32 15.11 -24.88
N SER A 22 -25.39 14.39 -25.17
CA SER A 22 -26.48 14.13 -24.22
C SER A 22 -26.22 12.93 -23.31
N LEU A 23 -25.29 12.04 -23.62
CA LEU A 23 -24.88 10.95 -22.70
C LEU A 23 -23.77 11.37 -21.73
N ALA A 24 -23.02 12.44 -22.05
CA ALA A 24 -21.98 12.98 -21.16
C ALA A 24 -22.52 13.92 -20.06
N LEU A 25 -23.78 14.37 -20.16
CA LEU A 25 -24.39 15.29 -19.19
C LEU A 25 -25.23 14.59 -18.11
N SER A 26 -25.48 13.28 -18.22
CA SER A 26 -26.31 12.56 -17.26
C SER A 26 -25.53 11.79 -16.17
N THR A 27 -24.19 11.84 -16.18
CA THR A 27 -23.34 11.21 -15.16
C THR A 27 -22.76 12.22 -14.14
N GLN A 28 -23.10 13.50 -14.23
CA GLN A 28 -22.62 14.54 -13.29
C GLN A 28 -23.64 14.98 -12.24
N LEU A 29 -24.81 14.39 -12.17
CA LEU A 29 -25.85 14.75 -11.19
C LEU A 29 -25.98 13.67 -10.11
N GLY A 30 -24.95 13.53 -9.26
CA GLY A 30 -24.94 12.60 -8.12
C GLY A 30 -23.85 12.87 -7.09
N LEU A 31 -23.02 13.90 -7.27
CA LEU A 31 -22.13 14.39 -6.23
C LEU A 31 -22.96 15.22 -5.26
N ALA A 32 -23.53 14.55 -4.24
CA ALA A 32 -23.97 15.23 -3.02
C ALA A 32 -22.82 16.15 -2.58
N ALA A 33 -23.13 17.41 -2.29
CA ALA A 33 -22.17 18.36 -1.77
C ALA A 33 -21.50 17.75 -0.54
N SER A 34 -20.35 17.13 -0.72
CA SER A 34 -19.47 16.71 0.35
C SER A 34 -19.10 17.97 1.11
N SER A 35 -19.40 18.02 2.41
CA SER A 35 -18.87 19.07 3.27
C SER A 35 -17.36 19.13 3.02
N SER A 36 -16.84 20.31 2.66
CA SER A 36 -15.43 20.49 2.31
C SER A 36 -14.56 20.16 3.52
N ASN A 37 -13.98 18.95 3.53
CA ASN A 37 -12.97 18.55 4.50
C ASN A 37 -11.57 18.96 3.99
N ILE A 38 -10.56 18.81 4.84
CA ILE A 38 -9.19 19.21 4.51
C ILE A 38 -8.64 18.49 3.27
N ILE A 39 -9.02 17.21 3.03
CA ILE A 39 -8.59 16.43 1.87
C ILE A 39 -9.22 16.96 0.59
N THR A 40 -10.50 17.32 0.62
CA THR A 40 -11.19 17.94 -0.53
C THR A 40 -10.56 19.29 -0.87
N ILE A 41 -10.26 20.12 0.14
CA ILE A 41 -9.60 21.42 -0.04
C ILE A 41 -8.19 21.22 -0.62
N GLU A 42 -7.44 20.27 -0.11
CA GLU A 42 -6.09 19.95 -0.60
C GLU A 42 -6.14 19.50 -2.07
N ASN A 43 -7.04 18.59 -2.43
CA ASN A 43 -7.15 18.05 -3.79
C ASN A 43 -7.74 19.04 -4.82
N ALA A 44 -8.29 20.17 -4.37
CA ALA A 44 -8.70 21.28 -5.23
C ALA A 44 -7.51 22.15 -5.69
N LYS A 45 -6.34 22.01 -5.08
CA LYS A 45 -5.12 22.72 -5.49
C LYS A 45 -4.60 22.14 -6.81
N THR A 46 -3.82 22.94 -7.55
CA THR A 46 -3.24 22.55 -8.84
C THR A 46 -2.29 21.36 -8.66
N GLY A 47 -2.59 20.25 -9.32
CA GLY A 47 -1.72 19.08 -9.39
C GLY A 47 -0.75 19.14 -10.57
N THR A 48 0.23 18.24 -10.53
CA THR A 48 1.19 18.02 -11.63
C THR A 48 1.51 16.53 -11.75
N ARG A 49 1.98 16.12 -12.92
CA ARG A 49 2.54 14.78 -13.16
C ARG A 49 4.07 14.73 -13.03
N ASP A 50 4.71 15.85 -12.73
CA ASP A 50 6.16 15.94 -12.62
C ASP A 50 6.75 15.14 -11.47
N TRP A 51 5.90 14.68 -10.55
CA TRP A 51 6.31 13.74 -9.50
C TRP A 51 6.79 12.40 -10.05
N MET A 52 6.32 11.98 -11.23
CA MET A 52 6.70 10.68 -11.81
C MET A 52 8.17 10.66 -12.21
N LEU A 53 8.83 9.52 -12.00
CA LEU A 53 10.17 9.29 -12.52
C LEU A 53 10.08 9.07 -14.04
N THR A 54 10.85 9.84 -14.77
CA THR A 54 10.92 9.77 -16.24
C THR A 54 12.22 9.17 -16.73
N LYS A 55 13.25 9.11 -15.88
CA LYS A 55 14.54 8.54 -16.22
C LYS A 55 15.12 7.78 -15.02
N THR A 56 14.87 6.49 -14.96
CA THR A 56 15.40 5.58 -13.93
C THR A 56 16.39 4.60 -14.54
N ALA A 57 17.40 4.22 -13.75
CA ALA A 57 18.31 3.14 -14.10
C ALA A 57 18.52 2.23 -12.90
N ILE A 58 18.47 0.94 -13.14
CA ILE A 58 18.79 -0.07 -12.14
C ILE A 58 20.12 -0.71 -12.51
N ASP A 59 21.02 -0.78 -11.54
CA ASP A 59 22.32 -1.43 -11.73
C ASP A 59 22.12 -2.89 -12.17
N PRO A 60 22.58 -3.29 -13.36
CA PRO A 60 22.38 -4.64 -13.88
C PRO A 60 23.10 -5.71 -13.05
N LYS A 61 24.09 -5.33 -12.25
CA LYS A 61 24.85 -6.26 -11.40
C LYS A 61 24.05 -6.66 -10.16
N THR A 62 23.56 -5.69 -9.42
CA THR A 62 22.78 -5.91 -8.19
C THR A 62 21.30 -6.16 -8.48
N LYS A 63 20.76 -5.55 -9.55
CA LYS A 63 19.36 -5.64 -10.00
C LYS A 63 18.34 -4.90 -9.10
N TYR A 64 18.80 -4.22 -8.04
CA TYR A 64 17.89 -3.61 -7.06
C TYR A 64 18.17 -2.13 -6.80
N ARG A 65 19.38 -1.64 -6.94
CA ARG A 65 19.73 -0.25 -6.60
C ARG A 65 19.85 0.65 -7.83
N CYS A 66 19.71 1.95 -7.61
CA CYS A 66 20.01 3.01 -8.57
C CYS A 66 21.21 3.83 -8.07
N PRO A 67 22.45 3.35 -8.24
CA PRO A 67 23.61 3.96 -7.59
C PRO A 67 23.95 5.36 -8.13
N TRP A 68 23.41 5.73 -9.30
CA TRP A 68 23.64 7.06 -9.89
C TRP A 68 23.01 8.17 -9.05
N ILE A 69 21.89 7.88 -8.38
CA ILE A 69 21.28 8.69 -7.34
C ILE A 69 20.31 7.84 -6.51
N GLU A 70 20.52 7.81 -5.22
CA GLU A 70 19.67 7.09 -4.27
C GLU A 70 19.72 7.77 -2.90
N GLY A 71 18.69 7.56 -2.08
CA GLY A 71 18.64 8.20 -0.77
C GLY A 71 17.61 7.58 0.17
N TYR A 72 17.60 8.06 1.40
CA TYR A 72 16.61 7.72 2.42
C TYR A 72 16.36 8.92 3.34
N CYS A 73 15.26 8.83 4.10
CA CYS A 73 14.87 9.82 5.08
C CYS A 73 15.22 9.35 6.51
N SER A 74 15.59 10.30 7.38
CA SER A 74 15.89 10.01 8.79
C SER A 74 14.69 9.49 9.59
N ARG A 75 13.47 9.63 9.06
CA ARG A 75 12.21 9.18 9.66
C ARG A 75 11.28 8.62 8.59
N THR A 76 10.43 7.66 8.96
CA THR A 76 9.38 7.14 8.08
C THR A 76 8.14 8.02 8.11
N SER A 77 7.83 8.62 9.28
CA SER A 77 6.72 9.56 9.44
C SER A 77 7.14 10.76 10.30
N VAL A 78 6.51 11.90 10.03
CA VAL A 78 6.76 13.18 10.71
C VAL A 78 5.47 13.99 10.85
N ARG A 79 5.40 14.87 11.84
CA ARG A 79 4.34 15.87 12.02
C ARG A 79 4.79 17.25 11.56
N ALA A 80 3.84 18.15 11.37
CA ALA A 80 4.11 19.58 11.27
C ALA A 80 4.98 20.05 12.44
N GLY A 81 5.97 20.89 12.16
CA GLY A 81 6.95 21.39 13.12
C GLY A 81 8.10 20.40 13.44
N GLU A 82 7.97 19.12 13.10
CA GLU A 82 9.07 18.16 13.25
C GLU A 82 10.08 18.27 12.09
N LYS A 83 11.29 17.82 12.35
CA LYS A 83 12.39 17.84 11.36
C LYS A 83 12.58 16.49 10.69
N ILE A 84 12.93 16.52 9.42
CA ILE A 84 13.32 15.36 8.63
C ILE A 84 14.59 15.68 7.84
N SER A 85 15.57 14.80 7.92
CA SER A 85 16.81 14.90 7.17
C SER A 85 16.79 13.98 5.97
N PHE A 86 17.42 14.43 4.87
CA PHE A 86 17.57 13.66 3.64
C PHE A 86 19.03 13.25 3.48
N HIS A 87 19.24 11.96 3.27
CA HIS A 87 20.55 11.36 3.05
C HIS A 87 20.63 10.87 1.61
N VAL A 88 21.48 11.48 0.80
CA VAL A 88 21.56 11.19 -0.63
C VAL A 88 22.99 10.85 -1.05
N SER A 89 23.11 9.85 -1.91
CA SER A 89 24.35 9.45 -2.55
C SER A 89 24.23 9.58 -4.07
N THR A 90 25.26 10.09 -4.71
CA THR A 90 25.40 10.09 -6.18
C THR A 90 26.71 9.41 -6.56
N ASN A 91 26.67 8.43 -7.47
CA ASN A 91 27.87 7.73 -7.94
C ASN A 91 27.87 7.60 -9.47
N PRO A 92 28.86 8.25 -10.18
CA PRO A 92 29.87 9.17 -9.63
C PRO A 92 29.27 10.46 -9.05
N PRO A 93 30.03 11.23 -8.24
CA PRO A 93 29.56 12.49 -7.67
C PRO A 93 28.95 13.41 -8.73
N SER A 94 27.78 13.95 -8.43
CA SER A 94 27.04 14.84 -9.33
C SER A 94 26.19 15.81 -8.50
N PRO A 95 26.13 17.09 -8.84
CA PRO A 95 25.08 17.95 -8.30
C PRO A 95 23.71 17.33 -8.53
N PHE A 96 22.78 17.60 -7.62
CA PHE A 96 21.41 17.08 -7.70
C PHE A 96 20.41 18.02 -7.05
N THR A 97 19.14 17.84 -7.40
CA THR A 97 17.99 18.54 -6.82
C THR A 97 17.06 17.57 -6.10
N ILE A 98 16.24 18.09 -5.18
CA ILE A 98 15.16 17.37 -4.53
C ILE A 98 13.88 18.17 -4.72
N ASP A 99 12.91 17.63 -5.46
CA ASP A 99 11.58 18.20 -5.58
C ASP A 99 10.59 17.35 -4.77
N ILE A 100 9.92 17.97 -3.80
CA ILE A 100 8.99 17.27 -2.91
C ILE A 100 7.57 17.40 -3.43
N TYR A 101 6.87 16.28 -3.50
CA TYR A 101 5.49 16.17 -3.94
C TYR A 101 4.65 15.43 -2.89
N ARG A 102 3.45 15.96 -2.61
CA ARG A 102 2.41 15.17 -1.94
C ARG A 102 1.68 14.34 -2.99
N THR A 103 1.56 13.04 -2.76
CA THR A 103 0.74 12.17 -3.61
C THR A 103 -0.74 12.26 -3.21
N GLY A 104 -1.65 12.12 -4.16
CA GLY A 104 -3.09 12.23 -3.96
C GLY A 104 -3.84 12.22 -5.30
N TYR A 105 -5.07 12.73 -5.35
CA TYR A 105 -5.86 12.76 -6.59
C TYR A 105 -5.53 13.97 -7.47
N TYR A 106 -5.66 15.19 -6.95
CA TYR A 106 -5.37 16.47 -7.62
C TYR A 106 -5.93 16.58 -9.05
N GLY A 107 -7.23 16.34 -9.20
CA GLY A 107 -7.88 16.42 -10.53
C GLY A 107 -7.38 15.38 -11.53
N GLY A 108 -6.81 14.28 -11.08
CA GLY A 108 -6.26 13.23 -11.93
C GLY A 108 -4.75 13.34 -12.18
N ALA A 109 -4.07 14.33 -11.62
CA ALA A 109 -2.63 14.52 -11.77
C ALA A 109 -1.80 13.52 -10.94
N GLY A 110 -2.34 13.04 -9.81
CA GLY A 110 -1.69 12.07 -8.94
C GLY A 110 -0.72 12.65 -7.91
N GLY A 111 -0.35 13.91 -8.02
CA GLY A 111 0.50 14.58 -7.06
C GLY A 111 0.50 16.09 -7.20
N ARG A 112 0.96 16.78 -6.17
CA ARG A 112 1.14 18.23 -6.12
C ARG A 112 2.56 18.55 -5.67
N HIS A 113 3.23 19.41 -6.41
CA HIS A 113 4.52 19.97 -6.00
C HIS A 113 4.34 20.84 -4.74
N VAL A 114 5.16 20.63 -3.73
CA VAL A 114 5.08 21.38 -2.46
C VAL A 114 6.33 22.15 -2.13
N LEU A 115 7.53 21.66 -2.55
CA LEU A 115 8.79 22.32 -2.25
C LEU A 115 9.86 21.87 -3.23
N SER A 116 10.67 22.81 -3.73
CA SER A 116 11.95 22.52 -4.37
C SER A 116 13.09 22.86 -3.42
N LEU A 117 14.02 21.94 -3.29
CA LEU A 117 15.28 22.16 -2.59
C LEU A 117 16.39 22.26 -3.64
N ASP A 118 17.06 23.37 -3.62
CA ASP A 118 18.04 23.74 -4.63
C ASP A 118 19.27 22.83 -4.67
N SER A 119 20.03 22.97 -5.74
CA SER A 119 21.16 22.13 -6.10
C SER A 119 22.12 21.86 -4.94
N PHE A 120 22.30 20.59 -4.61
CA PHE A 120 23.27 20.08 -3.65
C PHE A 120 24.51 19.57 -4.38
N LYS A 121 25.68 19.74 -3.76
CA LYS A 121 26.93 19.14 -4.26
C LYS A 121 26.92 17.64 -3.99
N GLY A 122 26.37 16.80 -4.77
CA GLY A 122 26.33 15.36 -4.49
C GLY A 122 27.73 14.73 -4.28
N VAL A 123 27.75 13.75 -3.41
CA VAL A 123 28.92 12.94 -3.08
C VAL A 123 28.57 11.47 -3.14
N THR A 124 29.55 10.61 -3.39
CA THR A 124 29.37 9.16 -3.23
C THR A 124 29.47 8.80 -1.76
N GLN A 125 28.37 8.41 -1.17
CA GLN A 125 28.34 7.93 0.21
C GLN A 125 28.82 6.47 0.29
N PRO A 126 29.44 6.05 1.39
CA PRO A 126 29.97 4.69 1.51
C PRO A 126 28.85 3.67 1.62
N ASP A 127 29.04 2.50 1.00
CA ASP A 127 28.19 1.35 1.29
C ASP A 127 28.40 0.91 2.73
N PRO A 128 27.32 0.70 3.53
CA PRO A 128 27.48 0.26 4.90
C PRO A 128 28.11 -1.15 4.93
N PRO A 129 28.92 -1.49 5.93
CA PRO A 129 29.41 -2.85 6.11
C PRO A 129 28.26 -3.81 6.39
N VAL A 130 28.49 -5.10 6.15
CA VAL A 130 27.55 -6.15 6.60
C VAL A 130 27.73 -6.33 8.09
N GLY A 131 26.74 -5.91 8.87
CA GLY A 131 26.68 -6.08 10.31
C GLY A 131 26.18 -7.45 10.76
N PRO A 132 25.98 -7.63 12.08
CA PRO A 132 25.33 -8.81 12.62
C PRO A 132 23.98 -9.08 11.95
N ASN A 133 23.58 -10.34 11.85
CA ASN A 133 22.32 -10.75 11.22
C ASN A 133 22.12 -10.16 9.80
N ARG A 134 23.22 -9.94 9.07
CA ARG A 134 23.23 -9.35 7.72
C ARG A 134 22.70 -7.91 7.64
N LEU A 135 22.64 -7.19 8.73
CA LEU A 135 22.19 -5.80 8.76
C LEU A 135 23.01 -4.92 7.80
N ARG A 136 22.30 -4.11 7.01
CA ARG A 136 22.86 -3.04 6.21
C ARG A 136 22.23 -1.72 6.67
N GLU A 137 22.94 -0.99 7.50
CA GLU A 137 22.52 0.28 8.07
C GLU A 137 23.48 1.38 7.61
N CYS A 138 22.96 2.34 6.85
CA CYS A 138 23.73 3.48 6.40
C CYS A 138 23.92 4.49 7.53
N GLN A 139 25.10 5.10 7.57
CA GLN A 139 25.44 6.25 8.39
C GLN A 139 25.86 7.41 7.48
N TRP A 140 25.03 7.69 6.48
CA TRP A 140 25.33 8.75 5.52
C TRP A 140 25.13 10.11 6.14
N GLU A 141 26.00 11.05 5.77
CA GLU A 141 25.80 12.44 6.13
C GLU A 141 24.54 12.98 5.45
N PRO A 142 23.69 13.74 6.18
CA PRO A 142 22.54 14.37 5.57
C PRO A 142 22.96 15.47 4.60
N CYS A 143 22.37 15.53 3.42
CA CYS A 143 22.58 16.65 2.50
C CYS A 143 21.79 17.89 2.92
N THR A 144 20.65 17.71 3.57
CA THR A 144 19.80 18.78 4.11
C THR A 144 18.82 18.26 5.16
N GLU A 145 18.27 19.18 5.93
CA GLU A 145 17.19 18.97 6.89
C GLU A 145 16.11 20.04 6.67
N ILE A 146 14.85 19.65 6.69
CA ILE A 146 13.74 20.60 6.64
C ILE A 146 12.86 20.42 7.89
N THR A 147 12.22 21.51 8.30
CA THR A 147 11.11 21.47 9.25
C THR A 147 9.81 21.36 8.45
N ILE A 148 8.95 20.41 8.79
CA ILE A 148 7.69 20.21 8.08
C ILE A 148 6.77 21.42 8.31
N PRO A 149 6.31 22.11 7.25
CA PRO A 149 5.41 23.25 7.38
C PRO A 149 4.05 22.87 7.98
N ASP A 150 3.44 23.79 8.70
CA ASP A 150 2.13 23.60 9.34
C ASP A 150 0.98 23.39 8.35
N ASP A 151 1.13 23.87 7.12
CA ASP A 151 0.14 23.77 6.05
C ASP A 151 0.26 22.49 5.19
N TRP A 152 1.21 21.61 5.51
CA TRP A 152 1.30 20.33 4.83
C TRP A 152 0.26 19.36 5.38
N VAL A 153 -0.69 19.02 4.52
CA VAL A 153 -1.78 18.09 4.86
C VAL A 153 -1.25 16.66 4.95
N SER A 154 -1.76 15.91 5.92
CA SER A 154 -1.43 14.50 6.07
C SER A 154 -1.52 13.73 4.75
N GLY A 155 -0.54 12.87 4.48
CA GLY A 155 -0.40 12.16 3.21
C GLY A 155 0.97 11.51 3.06
N VAL A 156 1.15 10.82 1.96
CA VAL A 156 2.45 10.27 1.57
C VAL A 156 3.15 11.25 0.63
N TYR A 157 4.38 11.57 0.98
CA TYR A 157 5.23 12.51 0.25
C TYR A 157 6.41 11.78 -0.36
N VAL A 158 6.75 12.17 -1.57
CA VAL A 158 7.96 11.70 -2.25
C VAL A 158 8.88 12.87 -2.57
N GLY A 159 10.14 12.73 -2.22
CA GLY A 159 11.21 13.61 -2.72
C GLY A 159 11.79 12.99 -3.98
N LYS A 160 11.54 13.60 -5.13
CA LYS A 160 12.13 13.21 -6.40
C LYS A 160 13.54 13.73 -6.47
N LEU A 161 14.49 12.83 -6.41
CA LEU A 161 15.91 13.11 -6.57
C LEU A 161 16.25 13.13 -8.06
N THR A 162 16.96 14.16 -8.51
CA THR A 162 17.43 14.26 -9.91
C THR A 162 18.91 14.61 -9.96
N ALA A 163 19.74 13.70 -10.46
CA ALA A 163 21.15 13.94 -10.69
C ALA A 163 21.35 14.83 -11.94
N GLU A 164 21.98 15.99 -11.79
CA GLU A 164 22.12 16.96 -12.89
C GLU A 164 22.99 16.45 -14.05
N ARG A 165 24.05 15.70 -13.74
CA ARG A 165 24.99 15.20 -14.74
C ARG A 165 24.30 14.37 -15.84
N ASP A 166 23.42 13.45 -15.46
CA ASP A 166 22.84 12.47 -16.39
C ASP A 166 21.31 12.51 -16.40
N GLY A 167 20.70 13.25 -15.47
CA GLY A 167 19.25 13.30 -15.27
C GLY A 167 18.65 12.01 -14.72
N TRP A 168 19.45 11.11 -14.10
CA TRP A 168 18.93 9.92 -13.43
C TRP A 168 18.13 10.30 -12.19
N GLN A 169 17.07 9.55 -11.95
CA GLN A 169 16.08 9.85 -10.92
C GLN A 169 15.79 8.65 -10.04
N SER A 170 15.52 8.93 -8.77
CA SER A 170 14.93 8.01 -7.80
C SER A 170 14.08 8.78 -6.80
N TYR A 171 13.47 8.08 -5.85
CA TYR A 171 12.74 8.73 -4.76
C TYR A 171 13.42 8.57 -3.40
N VAL A 172 13.07 9.47 -2.50
CA VAL A 172 12.94 9.24 -1.07
C VAL A 172 11.46 9.37 -0.71
N ILE A 173 10.99 8.66 0.31
CA ILE A 173 9.57 8.61 0.67
C ILE A 173 9.40 8.80 2.19
N PHE A 174 8.37 9.54 2.58
CA PHE A 174 8.00 9.75 3.98
C PHE A 174 6.51 10.08 4.10
N ILE A 175 5.97 9.92 5.30
CA ILE A 175 4.58 10.17 5.61
C ILE A 175 4.50 11.43 6.46
N VAL A 176 3.66 12.40 6.07
CA VAL A 176 3.26 13.49 6.95
C VAL A 176 1.96 13.05 7.64
N ARG A 177 2.03 12.92 8.96
CA ARG A 177 0.89 12.55 9.81
C ARG A 177 0.41 13.74 10.61
N ASP A 178 -0.83 13.72 11.03
CA ASP A 178 -1.42 14.70 11.92
C ASP A 178 -2.14 14.04 13.10
N ASP A 179 -2.55 14.85 14.07
CA ASP A 179 -3.25 14.38 15.27
C ASP A 179 -4.75 14.73 15.24
N ARG A 180 -5.27 15.20 14.09
CA ARG A 180 -6.68 15.55 13.95
C ARG A 180 -7.58 14.30 14.00
N ARG A 181 -8.83 14.50 14.36
CA ARG A 181 -9.86 13.50 14.12
C ARG A 181 -10.18 13.44 12.63
N ALA A 182 -10.24 12.21 12.09
CA ALA A 182 -10.60 11.93 10.70
C ALA A 182 -11.66 10.82 10.64
N ASP A 183 -12.34 10.67 9.52
CA ASP A 183 -13.19 9.50 9.33
C ASP A 183 -12.35 8.22 9.22
N PHE A 184 -11.20 8.32 8.53
CA PHE A 184 -10.33 7.18 8.26
C PHE A 184 -8.88 7.44 8.64
N LEU A 185 -8.23 6.41 9.17
CA LEU A 185 -6.79 6.35 9.42
C LEU A 185 -6.19 5.30 8.49
N PHE A 186 -5.41 5.74 7.53
CA PHE A 186 -4.75 4.90 6.52
C PHE A 186 -3.35 4.55 7.01
N GLN A 187 -3.11 3.27 7.32
CA GLN A 187 -1.79 2.75 7.65
C GLN A 187 -1.02 2.40 6.37
N CYS A 188 0.16 3.00 6.20
CA CYS A 188 1.11 2.61 5.17
C CYS A 188 1.92 1.42 5.66
N SER A 189 2.14 0.43 4.78
CA SER A 189 2.78 -0.86 5.10
C SER A 189 4.31 -0.77 5.05
N ASP A 190 4.90 0.27 5.63
CA ASP A 190 6.34 0.58 5.48
C ASP A 190 7.27 -0.45 6.14
N THR A 191 6.81 -1.22 7.12
CA THR A 191 7.53 -2.40 7.62
C THR A 191 7.62 -3.48 6.56
N THR A 192 6.55 -3.71 5.79
CA THR A 192 6.55 -4.66 4.67
C THR A 192 7.42 -4.15 3.53
N TRP A 193 7.34 -2.83 3.20
CA TRP A 193 8.24 -2.26 2.19
C TRP A 193 9.71 -2.54 2.52
N GLN A 194 10.09 -2.36 3.80
CA GLN A 194 11.48 -2.56 4.24
C GLN A 194 11.84 -4.04 4.32
N ALA A 195 10.90 -4.91 4.70
CA ALA A 195 11.13 -6.35 4.76
C ALA A 195 11.55 -6.95 3.40
N TYR A 196 10.93 -6.46 2.33
CA TYR A 196 11.24 -6.88 0.96
C TYR A 196 12.32 -6.05 0.26
N ASN A 197 12.82 -4.99 0.89
CA ASN A 197 13.86 -4.14 0.32
C ASN A 197 15.19 -4.88 0.21
N ARG A 198 15.62 -5.19 -1.01
CA ARG A 198 16.87 -5.93 -1.28
C ARG A 198 18.11 -5.04 -1.41
N TRP A 199 17.96 -3.72 -1.19
CA TRP A 199 19.10 -2.81 -1.26
C TRP A 199 20.23 -3.20 -0.27
N PRO A 200 21.50 -3.09 -0.61
CA PRO A 200 22.05 -2.74 -1.92
C PRO A 200 22.14 -3.94 -2.88
N ASP A 201 22.08 -5.16 -2.40
CA ASP A 201 22.08 -6.43 -3.11
C ASP A 201 21.66 -7.57 -2.17
N GLN A 202 20.49 -8.15 -2.34
CA GLN A 202 20.01 -9.33 -1.64
C GLN A 202 20.08 -9.24 -0.09
N PHE A 203 19.73 -8.08 0.49
CA PHE A 203 19.72 -7.85 1.94
C PHE A 203 18.31 -7.59 2.51
N ALA A 204 17.30 -8.28 1.99
CA ALA A 204 15.94 -8.30 2.54
C ALA A 204 15.84 -9.21 3.76
N LEU A 205 14.72 -9.16 4.51
CA LEU A 205 14.42 -10.17 5.54
C LEU A 205 14.40 -11.60 4.99
N TYR A 206 14.23 -11.73 3.69
CA TYR A 206 14.17 -13.01 2.97
C TYR A 206 15.53 -13.55 2.49
N ASP A 207 16.63 -12.98 2.97
CA ASP A 207 17.96 -13.39 2.53
C ASP A 207 18.89 -13.62 3.73
N ASP A 208 19.16 -14.90 4.08
CA ASP A 208 20.10 -15.26 5.16
C ASP A 208 21.55 -15.42 4.67
N GLY A 209 21.81 -15.10 3.39
CA GLY A 209 23.09 -15.27 2.72
C GLY A 209 23.28 -16.64 2.05
N LYS A 210 22.32 -17.56 2.24
CA LYS A 210 22.30 -18.90 1.64
C LYS A 210 21.04 -19.10 0.81
N ASP A 211 19.90 -18.71 1.35
CA ASP A 211 18.61 -18.80 0.70
C ASP A 211 18.06 -17.38 0.44
N LYS A 212 17.57 -17.16 -0.79
CA LYS A 212 16.99 -15.87 -1.24
C LYS A 212 15.53 -15.69 -0.88
N TRP A 213 14.88 -16.73 -0.36
CA TRP A 213 13.51 -16.72 0.12
C TRP A 213 13.44 -17.36 1.51
N TYR A 214 14.46 -17.08 2.32
CA TYR A 214 14.51 -17.46 3.72
C TYR A 214 13.40 -16.79 4.51
N CYS A 215 12.54 -17.56 5.16
CA CYS A 215 11.40 -17.06 5.96
C CYS A 215 11.61 -17.17 7.47
N GLY A 216 12.78 -17.58 7.94
CA GLY A 216 13.06 -17.76 9.36
C GLY A 216 13.57 -16.50 10.08
N PRO A 217 13.86 -16.60 11.39
CA PRO A 217 14.44 -15.51 12.19
C PRO A 217 15.94 -15.31 11.92
N GLY A 218 16.52 -14.24 12.48
CA GLY A 218 17.97 -13.99 12.47
C GLY A 218 18.48 -13.20 11.26
N VAL A 219 17.61 -12.47 10.61
CA VAL A 219 17.96 -11.46 9.59
C VAL A 219 17.43 -10.11 10.04
N ASP A 220 18.26 -9.08 10.00
CA ASP A 220 17.92 -7.71 10.36
C ASP A 220 17.83 -6.82 9.13
N VAL A 221 16.89 -5.88 9.15
CA VAL A 221 16.79 -4.80 8.16
C VAL A 221 16.70 -3.44 8.86
N SER A 222 17.16 -2.39 8.17
CA SER A 222 17.14 -1.03 8.67
C SER A 222 16.35 -0.10 7.76
N PHE A 223 15.63 0.86 8.34
CA PHE A 223 15.08 2.00 7.61
C PHE A 223 16.14 3.04 7.22
N ASP A 224 17.33 2.98 7.82
CA ASP A 224 18.46 3.86 7.49
C ASP A 224 19.24 3.30 6.30
N ARG A 225 18.54 3.19 5.17
CA ARG A 225 19.06 2.80 3.85
C ARG A 225 18.08 3.14 2.73
N PRO A 226 18.55 3.37 1.50
CA PRO A 226 17.66 3.57 0.36
C PRO A 226 16.71 2.40 0.14
N TYR A 227 15.50 2.68 -0.36
CA TYR A 227 14.71 1.66 -1.00
C TYR A 227 15.25 1.38 -2.40
N GLY A 228 15.48 0.12 -2.69
CA GLY A 228 15.78 -0.34 -4.03
C GLY A 228 14.51 -0.46 -4.88
N LYS A 229 14.67 -0.97 -6.09
CA LYS A 229 13.53 -1.43 -6.90
C LYS A 229 12.82 -2.56 -6.18
N TYR A 230 11.49 -2.52 -6.14
CA TYR A 230 10.71 -3.57 -5.50
C TYR A 230 10.95 -4.93 -6.16
N CYS A 231 11.25 -5.94 -5.34
CA CYS A 231 11.79 -7.20 -5.85
C CYS A 231 10.74 -8.24 -6.25
N GLN A 232 9.54 -8.19 -5.71
CA GLN A 232 8.51 -9.19 -5.98
C GLN A 232 7.82 -8.95 -7.33
N ILE A 233 7.63 -7.68 -7.72
CA ILE A 233 6.93 -7.30 -8.93
C ILE A 233 7.84 -6.38 -9.76
N LEU A 234 8.48 -6.97 -10.74
CA LEU A 234 9.64 -6.39 -11.42
C LEU A 234 9.33 -5.17 -12.33
N ASP A 235 8.08 -4.97 -12.70
CA ASP A 235 7.70 -4.02 -13.77
C ASP A 235 7.10 -2.71 -13.23
N ALA A 236 7.35 -2.33 -11.98
CA ALA A 236 6.89 -1.08 -11.41
C ALA A 236 8.02 -0.01 -11.42
N PRO A 237 8.12 0.86 -12.47
CA PRO A 237 9.21 1.83 -12.59
C PRO A 237 9.26 2.82 -11.42
N LEU A 238 8.09 3.17 -10.89
CA LEU A 238 7.95 4.10 -9.77
C LEU A 238 8.36 3.49 -8.41
N SER A 239 8.71 2.21 -8.34
CA SER A 239 9.14 1.58 -7.09
C SER A 239 10.57 1.96 -6.68
N THR A 240 11.35 2.62 -7.55
CA THR A 240 12.73 3.00 -7.25
C THR A 240 12.76 4.10 -6.19
N GLY A 241 13.09 3.73 -4.96
CA GLY A 241 13.18 4.65 -3.82
C GLY A 241 11.85 4.88 -3.07
N SER A 242 10.72 4.30 -3.51
CA SER A 242 9.39 4.53 -2.92
C SER A 242 8.79 3.34 -2.16
N GLY A 243 9.60 2.33 -1.84
CA GLY A 243 9.06 1.09 -1.29
C GLY A 243 8.05 0.45 -2.23
N SER A 244 6.92 0.01 -1.70
CA SER A 244 5.82 -0.54 -2.51
C SER A 244 4.59 0.36 -2.59
N TRP A 245 4.69 1.62 -2.16
CA TRP A 245 3.59 2.58 -2.13
C TRP A 245 2.80 2.65 -3.43
N PHE A 246 3.48 2.90 -4.56
CA PHE A 246 2.82 3.07 -5.86
C PHE A 246 2.24 1.77 -6.43
N LEU A 247 2.62 0.63 -5.86
CA LEU A 247 2.15 -0.67 -6.32
C LEU A 247 0.86 -1.10 -5.64
N TRP A 248 0.86 -1.05 -4.28
CA TRP A 248 -0.21 -1.66 -3.50
C TRP A 248 -1.21 -0.66 -2.94
N GLU A 249 -0.75 0.52 -2.53
CA GLU A 249 -1.49 1.41 -1.66
C GLU A 249 -1.98 2.66 -2.37
N PHE A 250 -1.15 3.25 -3.24
CA PHE A 250 -1.50 4.49 -3.93
C PHE A 250 -2.79 4.41 -4.76
N PRO A 251 -3.12 3.33 -5.49
CA PRO A 251 -4.41 3.24 -6.16
C PRO A 251 -5.59 3.38 -5.21
N PHE A 252 -5.50 2.84 -4.00
CA PHE A 252 -6.54 2.97 -2.99
C PHE A 252 -6.62 4.40 -2.44
N ALA A 253 -5.49 4.99 -2.05
CA ALA A 253 -5.40 6.36 -1.56
C ALA A 253 -5.90 7.38 -2.60
N TYR A 254 -5.50 7.21 -3.85
CA TYR A 254 -5.96 8.03 -4.98
C TYR A 254 -7.48 7.99 -5.13
N TRP A 255 -8.09 6.82 -5.05
CA TRP A 255 -9.54 6.66 -5.12
C TRP A 255 -10.25 7.32 -3.91
N MET A 256 -9.73 7.14 -2.70
CA MET A 256 -10.28 7.79 -1.51
C MET A 256 -10.28 9.31 -1.64
N GLU A 257 -9.16 9.88 -2.03
CA GLU A 257 -9.01 11.33 -2.19
C GLU A 257 -9.83 11.87 -3.36
N GLN A 258 -9.98 11.10 -4.45
CA GLN A 258 -10.89 11.43 -5.56
C GLN A 258 -12.34 11.58 -5.10
N HIS A 259 -12.78 10.77 -4.16
CA HIS A 259 -14.15 10.77 -3.63
C HIS A 259 -14.31 11.66 -2.39
N GLY A 260 -13.26 12.39 -1.99
CA GLY A 260 -13.30 13.35 -0.89
C GLY A 260 -13.47 12.70 0.49
N TYR A 261 -13.04 11.44 0.68
CA TYR A 261 -13.03 10.81 1.99
C TYR A 261 -12.05 11.54 2.91
N ASP A 262 -12.47 11.77 4.15
CA ASP A 262 -11.63 12.39 5.17
C ASP A 262 -10.66 11.35 5.75
N VAL A 263 -9.40 11.42 5.34
CA VAL A 263 -8.35 10.45 5.67
C VAL A 263 -7.11 11.13 6.24
N SER A 264 -6.51 10.50 7.26
CA SER A 264 -5.18 10.80 7.78
C SER A 264 -4.29 9.57 7.57
N TYR A 265 -2.99 9.79 7.33
CA TYR A 265 -2.02 8.73 7.01
C TYR A 265 -1.05 8.53 8.16
N ILE A 266 -0.69 7.27 8.42
CA ILE A 266 0.30 6.87 9.42
C ILE A 266 1.19 5.74 8.88
N SER A 267 2.36 5.56 9.50
CA SER A 267 3.28 4.42 9.32
C SER A 267 2.84 3.23 10.19
N ASN A 268 3.24 2.01 9.84
CA ASN A 268 3.19 0.87 10.77
C ASN A 268 3.86 1.19 12.11
N LEU A 269 4.99 1.93 12.08
CA LEU A 269 5.71 2.31 13.30
C LEU A 269 4.94 3.32 14.16
N ASP A 270 4.04 4.11 13.59
CA ASP A 270 3.14 4.96 14.38
C ASP A 270 2.10 4.10 15.11
N THR A 271 1.57 3.06 14.46
CA THR A 271 0.71 2.08 15.13
C THR A 271 1.45 1.35 16.25
N HIS A 272 2.75 1.05 16.07
CA HIS A 272 3.57 0.45 17.10
C HIS A 272 3.77 1.39 18.31
N ALA A 273 3.96 2.69 18.08
CA ALA A 273 4.37 3.64 19.10
C ALA A 273 3.22 4.39 19.78
N ASP A 274 2.04 4.51 19.16
CA ASP A 274 0.95 5.40 19.59
C ASP A 274 -0.43 4.72 19.56
N ALA A 275 -0.73 3.95 20.60
CA ALA A 275 -2.05 3.32 20.77
C ALA A 275 -3.22 4.31 20.72
N LYS A 276 -3.03 5.52 21.29
CA LYS A 276 -4.08 6.54 21.36
C LYS A 276 -4.34 7.14 19.99
N GLY A 277 -3.34 7.15 19.12
CA GLY A 277 -3.48 7.62 17.75
C GLY A 277 -4.55 6.87 16.96
N LEU A 278 -4.75 5.60 17.22
CA LEU A 278 -5.76 4.78 16.55
C LEU A 278 -7.20 5.21 16.88
N LEU A 279 -7.43 5.82 18.06
CA LEU A 279 -8.75 6.27 18.50
C LEU A 279 -9.22 7.56 17.83
N ARG A 280 -8.38 8.21 17.03
CA ARG A 280 -8.71 9.47 16.35
C ARG A 280 -9.63 9.28 15.14
N ALA A 281 -9.71 8.07 14.60
CA ALA A 281 -10.51 7.77 13.43
C ALA A 281 -11.73 6.89 13.77
N LYS A 282 -12.77 6.98 12.95
CA LYS A 282 -13.90 6.07 12.98
C LYS A 282 -13.55 4.71 12.41
N GLY A 283 -12.64 4.68 11.43
CA GLY A 283 -12.16 3.47 10.77
C GLY A 283 -10.65 3.46 10.54
N PHE A 284 -10.02 2.36 10.93
CA PHE A 284 -8.63 2.02 10.61
C PHE A 284 -8.59 1.23 9.29
N LEU A 285 -7.63 1.55 8.43
CA LEU A 285 -7.46 0.91 7.13
C LEU A 285 -6.04 0.35 7.00
N SER A 286 -5.92 -0.95 6.75
CA SER A 286 -4.72 -1.65 6.31
C SER A 286 -4.88 -2.01 4.84
N ILE A 287 -3.95 -1.60 3.98
CA ILE A 287 -4.13 -1.65 2.53
C ILE A 287 -3.00 -2.42 1.85
N GLY A 288 -3.33 -3.18 0.81
CA GLY A 288 -2.38 -3.81 -0.09
C GLY A 288 -1.66 -5.01 0.53
N HIS A 289 -0.37 -4.88 0.80
CA HIS A 289 0.46 -5.94 1.38
C HIS A 289 1.00 -5.48 2.73
N ASP A 290 0.28 -5.77 3.82
CA ASP A 290 0.59 -5.30 5.18
C ASP A 290 0.93 -6.49 6.10
N GLU A 291 2.07 -7.13 5.83
CA GLU A 291 2.46 -8.45 6.33
C GLU A 291 3.12 -8.42 7.71
N TYR A 292 3.88 -7.34 8.04
CA TYR A 292 4.78 -7.32 9.18
C TYR A 292 4.28 -6.46 10.32
N TYR A 293 3.93 -7.09 11.44
CA TYR A 293 3.42 -6.44 12.65
C TYR A 293 4.32 -6.73 13.86
N SER A 294 4.49 -5.76 14.74
CA SER A 294 4.95 -6.05 16.09
C SER A 294 3.79 -6.54 16.96
N ILE A 295 4.10 -7.10 18.13
CA ILE A 295 3.04 -7.51 19.06
C ILE A 295 2.29 -6.29 19.58
N GLU A 296 2.97 -5.15 19.77
CA GLU A 296 2.36 -3.88 20.17
C GLU A 296 1.36 -3.38 19.13
N MET A 297 1.68 -3.46 17.83
CA MET A 297 0.74 -3.10 16.76
C MET A 297 -0.53 -3.95 16.84
N TYR A 298 -0.37 -5.26 16.97
CA TYR A 298 -1.47 -6.20 17.09
C TYR A 298 -2.36 -5.91 18.30
N ASP A 299 -1.76 -5.76 19.48
CA ASP A 299 -2.48 -5.53 20.73
C ASP A 299 -3.18 -4.16 20.73
N GLN A 300 -2.51 -3.11 20.24
CA GLN A 300 -3.08 -1.76 20.15
C GLN A 300 -4.26 -1.71 19.18
N LEU A 301 -4.15 -2.36 18.04
CA LEU A 301 -5.25 -2.42 17.08
C LEU A 301 -6.43 -3.26 17.61
N LYS A 302 -6.15 -4.38 18.28
CA LYS A 302 -7.17 -5.19 18.96
C LYS A 302 -7.89 -4.38 20.05
N ALA A 303 -7.14 -3.59 20.81
CA ALA A 303 -7.69 -2.67 21.82
C ALA A 303 -8.52 -1.54 21.18
N ALA A 304 -8.10 -0.97 20.05
CA ALA A 304 -8.85 0.05 19.32
C ALA A 304 -10.19 -0.51 18.80
N VAL A 305 -10.18 -1.72 18.24
CA VAL A 305 -11.42 -2.44 17.83
C VAL A 305 -12.32 -2.66 19.03
N ALA A 306 -11.78 -3.11 20.16
CA ALA A 306 -12.54 -3.29 21.41
C ALA A 306 -13.13 -1.98 21.93
N ALA A 307 -12.46 -0.85 21.72
CA ALA A 307 -12.95 0.49 22.08
C ALA A 307 -14.05 1.01 21.14
N GLY A 308 -14.18 0.44 19.93
CA GLY A 308 -15.25 0.81 18.97
C GLY A 308 -14.77 1.34 17.62
N VAL A 309 -13.45 1.38 17.37
CA VAL A 309 -12.91 1.71 16.06
C VAL A 309 -13.28 0.59 15.07
N ASN A 310 -13.79 0.94 13.90
CA ASN A 310 -13.96 -0.03 12.82
C ASN A 310 -12.58 -0.36 12.23
N ALA A 311 -12.36 -1.59 11.79
CA ALA A 311 -11.12 -1.97 11.14
C ALA A 311 -11.41 -2.62 9.79
N CYS A 312 -10.71 -2.17 8.75
CA CYS A 312 -10.84 -2.73 7.41
C CYS A 312 -9.46 -3.12 6.89
N PHE A 313 -9.31 -4.40 6.62
CA PHE A 313 -8.13 -5.00 6.04
C PHE A 313 -8.38 -5.23 4.54
N PHE A 314 -8.12 -4.20 3.73
CA PHE A 314 -8.10 -4.30 2.28
C PHE A 314 -6.71 -4.78 1.82
N SER A 315 -6.25 -5.83 2.45
CA SER A 315 -4.90 -6.38 2.32
C SER A 315 -4.91 -7.90 2.28
N GLY A 316 -3.81 -8.47 1.83
CA GLY A 316 -3.55 -9.90 1.85
C GLY A 316 -2.25 -10.22 2.58
N ASP A 317 -2.09 -11.43 3.04
CA ASP A 317 -1.02 -11.90 3.94
C ASP A 317 -0.82 -11.02 5.18
N THR A 318 -1.92 -10.42 5.62
CA THR A 318 -1.94 -9.38 6.63
C THR A 318 -1.49 -9.95 7.99
N CYS A 319 -0.57 -9.24 8.64
CA CYS A 319 -0.12 -9.57 9.99
C CYS A 319 0.44 -11.02 10.11
N TRP A 320 1.14 -11.50 9.07
CA TRP A 320 1.75 -12.83 9.12
C TRP A 320 3.04 -12.86 9.95
N GLY A 321 3.97 -11.94 9.66
CA GLY A 321 5.29 -11.92 10.28
C GLY A 321 5.34 -11.05 11.53
N ARG A 322 5.70 -11.63 12.69
CA ARG A 322 5.97 -10.87 13.90
C ARG A 322 7.37 -10.29 13.85
N ILE A 323 7.46 -8.97 13.97
CA ILE A 323 8.74 -8.24 14.01
C ILE A 323 9.04 -7.66 15.40
N ASP A 324 10.32 -7.33 15.62
CA ASP A 324 10.85 -6.71 16.82
C ASP A 324 11.52 -5.38 16.43
N PRO A 325 10.80 -4.23 16.48
CA PRO A 325 11.38 -2.92 16.20
C PRO A 325 12.37 -2.49 17.29
N ARG A 326 13.56 -2.05 16.86
CA ARG A 326 14.68 -1.69 17.74
C ARG A 326 15.31 -0.36 17.30
N PRO A 327 16.02 0.34 18.21
CA PRO A 327 16.76 1.53 17.85
C PRO A 327 17.85 1.26 16.78
N SER A 328 18.16 2.27 15.98
CA SER A 328 19.36 2.29 15.13
C SER A 328 20.64 2.24 15.97
N SER A 329 21.78 2.01 15.34
CA SER A 329 23.09 2.12 16.00
C SER A 329 23.35 3.53 16.59
N GLY A 330 22.72 4.56 16.02
CA GLY A 330 22.72 5.94 16.54
C GLY A 330 21.69 6.22 17.63
N GLY A 331 20.93 5.21 18.08
CA GLY A 331 19.95 5.34 19.17
C GLY A 331 18.58 5.92 18.72
N VAL A 332 18.32 6.09 17.44
CA VAL A 332 17.00 6.54 16.95
C VAL A 332 16.02 5.39 17.07
N PRO A 333 14.87 5.55 17.74
CA PRO A 333 13.91 4.47 17.98
C PRO A 333 13.35 3.86 16.68
N ASN A 334 13.07 2.56 16.73
CA ASN A 334 12.32 1.81 15.72
C ASN A 334 12.88 1.89 14.28
N ARG A 335 14.24 1.94 14.15
CA ARG A 335 14.89 2.02 12.83
C ARG A 335 15.39 0.68 12.30
N ILE A 336 15.48 -0.34 13.17
CA ILE A 336 15.92 -1.70 12.82
C ILE A 336 14.83 -2.67 13.23
N PHE A 337 14.62 -3.73 12.47
CA PHE A 337 13.78 -4.83 12.93
C PHE A 337 14.23 -6.17 12.33
N SER A 338 13.85 -7.24 13.04
CA SER A 338 13.94 -8.63 12.60
C SER A 338 12.55 -9.25 12.56
N ARG A 339 12.36 -10.26 11.73
CA ARG A 339 11.26 -11.19 11.91
C ARG A 339 11.66 -12.21 12.98
N ILE A 340 10.89 -12.30 14.06
CA ILE A 340 11.22 -13.15 15.21
C ILE A 340 10.26 -14.31 15.41
N ASP A 341 9.05 -14.22 14.85
CA ASP A 341 8.02 -15.26 14.89
C ASP A 341 7.04 -15.09 13.72
N ALA A 342 6.06 -15.95 13.64
CA ALA A 342 4.86 -15.76 12.82
C ALA A 342 3.64 -15.69 13.73
N PHE A 343 2.62 -14.92 13.32
CA PHE A 343 1.33 -14.90 14.03
C PHE A 343 0.59 -16.22 13.82
N GLY A 344 0.05 -16.77 14.91
CA GLY A 344 -0.66 -18.03 14.94
C GLY A 344 0.22 -19.29 14.78
N PRO A 345 -0.38 -20.47 14.79
CA PRO A 345 0.33 -21.73 14.62
C PRO A 345 0.87 -21.87 13.19
N ARG A 346 1.85 -22.77 13.00
CA ARG A 346 2.41 -23.05 11.67
C ARG A 346 1.30 -23.39 10.66
N LEU A 347 1.35 -22.74 9.50
CA LEU A 347 0.39 -22.98 8.43
C LEU A 347 0.56 -24.37 7.83
N PRO A 348 -0.54 -25.10 7.56
CA PRO A 348 -0.47 -26.35 6.80
C PRO A 348 0.18 -26.12 5.43
N GLY A 349 1.17 -26.93 5.05
CA GLY A 349 1.88 -26.78 3.79
C GLY A 349 2.86 -25.60 3.72
N GLY A 350 3.04 -24.86 4.81
CA GLY A 350 3.99 -23.75 4.93
C GLY A 350 5.44 -24.21 5.17
N ASP A 351 6.01 -24.97 4.23
CA ASP A 351 7.38 -25.48 4.31
C ASP A 351 8.39 -24.50 3.71
N TRP A 352 8.25 -23.20 4.07
CA TRP A 352 9.21 -22.18 3.66
C TRP A 352 10.54 -22.33 4.40
N ALA A 353 11.63 -22.04 3.70
CA ALA A 353 12.99 -22.14 4.26
C ALA A 353 13.12 -21.35 5.57
N GLY A 354 13.48 -22.02 6.65
CA GLY A 354 13.67 -21.40 7.96
C GLY A 354 12.40 -21.21 8.80
N ALA A 355 11.18 -21.39 8.25
CA ALA A 355 9.94 -21.23 9.01
C ALA A 355 9.82 -22.19 10.21
N SER A 356 10.44 -23.36 10.14
CA SER A 356 10.50 -24.32 11.26
C SER A 356 11.30 -23.82 12.48
N LYS A 357 12.02 -22.72 12.34
CA LYS A 357 12.81 -22.10 13.43
C LYS A 357 12.00 -21.15 14.29
N PHE A 358 10.78 -20.80 13.90
CA PHE A 358 9.89 -19.96 14.69
C PHE A 358 9.37 -20.69 15.92
N PRO A 359 9.21 -20.02 17.05
CA PRO A 359 8.60 -20.60 18.25
C PRO A 359 7.10 -20.81 18.13
N TYR A 360 6.41 -20.09 17.24
CA TYR A 360 4.95 -20.12 17.04
C TYR A 360 4.18 -19.87 18.36
N GLN A 361 4.60 -18.87 19.12
CA GLN A 361 4.02 -18.50 20.41
C GLN A 361 3.19 -17.21 20.33
N THR A 362 3.10 -16.60 19.15
CA THR A 362 2.37 -15.36 18.92
C THR A 362 0.87 -15.67 18.72
N PRO A 363 -0.06 -14.82 19.20
CA PRO A 363 -1.50 -14.97 18.94
C PRO A 363 -1.80 -15.12 17.45
N SER A 364 -2.95 -15.71 17.12
CA SER A 364 -3.34 -15.83 15.72
C SER A 364 -3.80 -14.48 15.16
N GLU A 365 -3.33 -14.15 13.97
CA GLU A 365 -3.80 -13.01 13.18
C GLU A 365 -5.31 -13.07 12.92
N ALA A 366 -5.88 -14.27 12.85
CA ALA A 366 -7.30 -14.49 12.62
C ALA A 366 -8.20 -13.90 13.72
N GLU A 367 -7.72 -13.84 14.98
CA GLU A 367 -8.48 -13.26 16.09
C GLU A 367 -8.71 -11.75 15.94
N LEU A 368 -7.89 -11.09 15.12
CA LEU A 368 -8.01 -9.67 14.81
C LEU A 368 -8.64 -9.44 13.45
N ILE A 369 -8.21 -10.20 12.43
CA ILE A 369 -8.55 -9.94 11.03
C ILE A 369 -9.81 -10.72 10.60
N GLY A 370 -10.16 -11.80 11.29
CA GLY A 370 -11.27 -12.67 10.96
C GLY A 370 -10.92 -13.85 10.06
N ALA A 371 -9.69 -13.92 9.56
CA ALA A 371 -9.19 -15.07 8.81
C ALA A 371 -7.67 -15.17 8.92
N ARG A 372 -7.11 -16.37 8.70
CA ARG A 372 -5.69 -16.62 8.62
C ARG A 372 -5.18 -16.55 7.19
N ASN A 373 -3.90 -16.33 7.06
CA ASN A 373 -3.16 -16.52 5.82
C ASN A 373 -3.33 -17.94 5.29
N ALA A 374 -3.30 -18.11 3.99
CA ALA A 374 -3.47 -19.40 3.35
C ALA A 374 -2.55 -19.56 2.13
N PRO A 375 -1.84 -20.72 2.05
CA PRO A 375 -1.12 -21.10 0.83
C PRO A 375 -2.10 -21.55 -0.28
N PRO A 376 -1.62 -21.62 -1.54
CA PRO A 376 -0.32 -21.16 -2.02
C PRO A 376 -0.25 -19.64 -2.14
N VAL A 377 0.96 -19.10 -2.08
CA VAL A 377 1.22 -17.68 -2.35
C VAL A 377 1.48 -17.42 -3.83
N THR A 378 1.48 -16.14 -4.25
CA THR A 378 1.77 -15.72 -5.64
C THR A 378 0.75 -16.19 -6.68
N GLY A 379 -0.47 -16.38 -6.27
CA GLY A 379 -1.56 -16.79 -7.14
C GLY A 379 -2.63 -15.71 -7.33
N GLY A 380 -3.79 -16.14 -7.81
CA GLY A 380 -4.94 -15.24 -7.96
C GLY A 380 -6.22 -15.94 -8.36
N GLY A 381 -7.30 -15.17 -8.35
CA GLY A 381 -8.62 -15.63 -8.75
C GLY A 381 -9.65 -14.50 -8.74
N PRO A 382 -10.91 -14.79 -9.11
CA PRO A 382 -11.99 -13.84 -8.97
C PRO A 382 -12.40 -13.65 -7.50
N TRP A 383 -12.77 -12.44 -7.13
CA TRP A 383 -13.43 -12.16 -5.84
C TRP A 383 -14.93 -12.43 -6.00
N VAL A 384 -15.44 -13.52 -5.39
CA VAL A 384 -16.75 -14.12 -5.69
C VAL A 384 -17.77 -13.76 -4.63
N CYS A 385 -18.92 -13.21 -5.02
CA CYS A 385 -20.05 -12.93 -4.14
C CYS A 385 -20.63 -14.23 -3.57
N SER A 386 -20.59 -14.38 -2.25
CA SER A 386 -21.16 -15.55 -1.55
C SER A 386 -22.54 -15.25 -0.93
N MET A 387 -22.79 -13.98 -0.55
CA MET A 387 -23.97 -13.53 0.19
C MET A 387 -24.59 -12.29 -0.48
N PRO A 388 -25.28 -12.40 -1.62
CA PRO A 388 -25.73 -11.25 -2.41
C PRO A 388 -26.70 -10.32 -1.66
N ASP A 389 -27.43 -10.81 -0.66
CA ASP A 389 -28.34 -10.03 0.17
C ASP A 389 -27.64 -9.28 1.32
N HIS A 390 -26.34 -9.51 1.53
CA HIS A 390 -25.60 -8.80 2.55
C HIS A 390 -25.40 -7.33 2.12
N TRP A 391 -25.53 -6.39 3.05
CA TRP A 391 -25.54 -4.94 2.82
C TRP A 391 -24.31 -4.42 2.06
N ILE A 392 -23.14 -5.07 2.14
CA ILE A 392 -21.94 -4.65 1.37
C ILE A 392 -22.16 -4.74 -0.15
N PHE A 393 -23.07 -5.59 -0.62
CA PHE A 393 -23.38 -5.78 -2.04
C PHE A 393 -24.52 -4.88 -2.55
N GLU A 394 -25.10 -4.04 -1.69
CA GLU A 394 -26.18 -3.14 -2.08
C GLU A 394 -25.77 -2.24 -3.26
N GLY A 395 -26.59 -2.23 -4.31
CA GLY A 395 -26.34 -1.44 -5.52
C GLY A 395 -25.24 -1.98 -6.45
N THR A 396 -24.64 -3.15 -6.16
CA THR A 396 -23.67 -3.81 -7.06
C THR A 396 -24.32 -4.61 -8.18
N GLY A 397 -25.55 -5.06 -7.98
CA GLY A 397 -26.24 -6.01 -8.86
C GLY A 397 -25.66 -7.43 -8.87
N MET A 398 -24.68 -7.73 -8.00
CA MET A 398 -24.05 -9.05 -7.92
C MET A 398 -25.01 -10.11 -7.40
N LYS A 399 -24.96 -11.28 -8.02
CA LYS A 399 -25.65 -12.50 -7.59
C LYS A 399 -24.65 -13.46 -6.95
N LYS A 400 -25.14 -14.45 -6.23
CA LYS A 400 -24.29 -15.52 -5.70
C LYS A 400 -23.52 -16.21 -6.82
N GLY A 401 -22.21 -16.26 -6.69
CA GLY A 401 -21.29 -16.83 -7.68
C GLY A 401 -20.72 -15.82 -8.68
N ASP A 402 -21.23 -14.59 -8.74
CA ASP A 402 -20.63 -13.57 -9.58
C ASP A 402 -19.25 -13.17 -9.06
N GLY A 403 -18.26 -13.07 -9.96
CA GLY A 403 -16.88 -12.76 -9.61
C GLY A 403 -16.40 -11.42 -10.16
N ILE A 404 -15.57 -10.73 -9.39
CA ILE A 404 -14.73 -9.63 -9.88
C ILE A 404 -13.40 -10.25 -10.29
N HIS A 405 -13.17 -10.37 -11.59
CA HIS A 405 -12.03 -11.10 -12.13
C HIS A 405 -10.69 -10.45 -11.79
N GLY A 406 -9.73 -11.29 -11.39
CA GLY A 406 -8.35 -10.88 -11.07
C GLY A 406 -8.21 -10.00 -9.83
N LEU A 407 -9.24 -9.84 -9.00
CA LEU A 407 -9.18 -9.01 -7.80
C LEU A 407 -8.51 -9.73 -6.62
N VAL A 408 -8.56 -11.07 -6.55
CA VAL A 408 -7.83 -11.83 -5.54
C VAL A 408 -6.43 -12.18 -6.03
N GLY A 409 -5.43 -11.92 -5.21
CA GLY A 409 -4.04 -12.23 -5.47
C GLY A 409 -3.14 -11.21 -4.77
N TRP A 410 -2.04 -11.27 -4.99
CA TRP A 410 -0.75 -11.89 -4.87
C TRP A 410 -0.72 -12.97 -3.77
N GLU A 411 -1.14 -12.59 -2.57
CA GLU A 411 -1.35 -13.36 -1.35
C GLU A 411 -2.74 -13.06 -0.80
N TRP A 412 -3.29 -13.94 0.03
CA TRP A 412 -4.66 -13.82 0.51
C TRP A 412 -4.86 -14.45 1.90
N MET A 413 -5.97 -14.07 2.54
CA MET A 413 -6.47 -14.70 3.76
C MET A 413 -7.45 -15.81 3.36
N GLY A 414 -7.36 -17.00 3.96
CA GLY A 414 -8.13 -18.14 3.46
C GLY A 414 -8.79 -19.04 4.50
N MET A 415 -8.41 -18.95 5.77
CA MET A 415 -8.98 -19.77 6.85
C MET A 415 -9.76 -18.89 7.83
N PRO A 416 -11.09 -18.82 7.73
CA PRO A 416 -11.92 -18.01 8.61
C PRO A 416 -11.73 -18.40 10.08
N ALA A 417 -11.77 -17.39 10.97
CA ALA A 417 -11.73 -17.57 12.41
C ALA A 417 -13.08 -18.02 12.95
N ASP A 418 -13.06 -18.70 14.08
CA ASP A 418 -14.26 -18.98 14.86
C ASP A 418 -14.57 -17.79 15.79
N ILE A 419 -15.20 -16.76 15.21
CA ILE A 419 -15.62 -15.54 15.92
C ILE A 419 -17.14 -15.44 15.87
N PRO A 420 -17.82 -15.19 16.99
CA PRO A 420 -19.27 -15.03 17.01
C PRO A 420 -19.76 -13.95 16.04
N GLY A 421 -20.68 -14.31 15.16
CA GLY A 421 -21.26 -13.40 14.16
C GLY A 421 -20.37 -13.14 12.94
N LEU A 422 -19.29 -13.88 12.79
CA LEU A 422 -18.47 -13.78 11.57
C LEU A 422 -19.21 -14.37 10.36
N GLU A 423 -19.22 -13.61 9.28
CA GLU A 423 -19.80 -13.98 7.99
C GLU A 423 -18.72 -14.03 6.93
N VAL A 424 -18.75 -15.06 6.07
CA VAL A 424 -17.87 -15.18 4.90
C VAL A 424 -18.61 -14.61 3.70
N VAL A 425 -18.35 -13.36 3.40
CA VAL A 425 -19.07 -12.60 2.36
C VAL A 425 -18.58 -12.92 0.95
N SER A 426 -17.32 -13.34 0.84
CA SER A 426 -16.73 -13.79 -0.42
C SER A 426 -15.76 -14.93 -0.17
N THR A 427 -15.85 -15.96 -1.00
CA THR A 427 -14.88 -17.06 -1.01
C THR A 427 -14.82 -17.70 -2.39
N GLY A 428 -13.69 -18.28 -2.71
CA GLY A 428 -13.48 -18.93 -3.99
C GLY A 428 -12.13 -19.59 -4.07
N LYS A 429 -11.93 -20.33 -5.17
CA LYS A 429 -10.65 -20.96 -5.47
C LYS A 429 -9.66 -19.97 -6.03
N THR A 430 -8.41 -20.11 -5.65
CA THR A 430 -7.26 -19.43 -6.22
C THR A 430 -6.35 -20.42 -6.91
N GLN A 431 -5.66 -19.95 -7.95
CA GLN A 431 -4.68 -20.74 -8.67
C GLN A 431 -3.30 -20.11 -8.52
N ASN A 432 -2.28 -20.95 -8.38
CA ASN A 432 -0.91 -20.47 -8.41
C ASN A 432 -0.56 -19.97 -9.82
N GLY A 433 -0.26 -18.68 -9.96
CA GLY A 433 0.02 -18.02 -11.23
C GLY A 433 1.49 -17.99 -11.63
N VAL A 434 2.42 -18.39 -10.76
CA VAL A 434 3.87 -18.32 -11.00
C VAL A 434 4.53 -19.63 -10.57
N LYS A 435 5.69 -19.93 -11.16
CA LYS A 435 6.54 -21.08 -10.90
C LYS A 435 6.67 -21.42 -9.40
N GLY A 436 5.82 -22.27 -8.91
CA GLY A 436 5.78 -22.76 -7.54
C GLY A 436 5.02 -24.08 -7.47
N PRO A 437 4.85 -24.67 -6.29
CA PRO A 437 4.07 -25.89 -6.15
C PRO A 437 2.68 -25.67 -6.75
N LYS A 438 2.31 -26.53 -7.69
CA LYS A 438 0.99 -26.53 -8.28
C LYS A 438 -0.01 -26.84 -7.17
N GLY A 439 -0.88 -25.90 -6.85
CA GLY A 439 -1.91 -26.07 -5.85
C GLY A 439 -3.06 -25.12 -6.08
N GLU A 440 -4.24 -25.57 -5.72
CA GLU A 440 -5.40 -24.72 -5.54
C GLU A 440 -5.38 -24.21 -4.10
N GLY A 441 -5.66 -22.90 -3.91
CA GLY A 441 -5.94 -22.32 -2.61
C GLY A 441 -7.41 -21.91 -2.51
N ILE A 442 -7.81 -21.54 -1.32
CA ILE A 442 -9.13 -20.96 -1.04
C ILE A 442 -8.89 -19.67 -0.27
N TYR A 443 -9.45 -18.56 -0.75
CA TYR A 443 -9.50 -17.32 0.01
C TYR A 443 -10.86 -17.18 0.69
N ALA A 444 -10.92 -16.39 1.76
CA ALA A 444 -12.13 -16.04 2.47
C ALA A 444 -12.10 -14.56 2.91
N SER A 445 -12.95 -13.77 2.31
CA SER A 445 -13.25 -12.42 2.78
C SER A 445 -14.32 -12.48 3.86
N THR A 446 -14.06 -11.85 4.98
CA THR A 446 -14.88 -11.98 6.19
C THR A 446 -15.32 -10.63 6.72
N ILE A 447 -16.45 -10.63 7.42
CA ILE A 447 -16.90 -9.49 8.20
C ILE A 447 -17.45 -9.99 9.52
N TYR A 448 -17.15 -9.28 10.62
CA TYR A 448 -17.72 -9.63 11.93
C TYR A 448 -17.98 -8.37 12.77
N PRO A 449 -18.95 -8.42 13.71
CA PRO A 449 -19.24 -7.30 14.60
C PRO A 449 -18.21 -7.20 15.73
N GLY A 450 -17.64 -6.02 15.93
CA GLY A 450 -16.88 -5.71 17.13
C GLY A 450 -17.79 -5.45 18.35
N PRO A 451 -17.21 -5.37 19.58
CA PRO A 451 -17.97 -5.29 20.83
C PRO A 451 -18.87 -4.05 20.97
N LYS A 452 -18.60 -2.99 20.24
CA LYS A 452 -19.37 -1.73 20.26
C LYS A 452 -20.25 -1.56 19.02
N LYS A 453 -20.61 -2.65 18.34
CA LYS A 453 -21.32 -2.67 17.05
C LYS A 453 -20.52 -2.03 15.90
N ASN A 454 -19.24 -1.80 16.08
CA ASN A 454 -18.29 -1.53 15.02
C ASN A 454 -18.07 -2.78 14.18
N ILE A 455 -17.49 -2.63 13.00
CA ILE A 455 -17.24 -3.74 12.10
C ILE A 455 -15.75 -4.00 11.93
N VAL A 456 -15.40 -5.27 11.74
CA VAL A 456 -14.11 -5.67 11.22
C VAL A 456 -14.34 -6.38 9.91
N PHE A 457 -13.74 -5.83 8.84
CA PHE A 457 -13.84 -6.35 7.48
C PHE A 457 -12.47 -6.75 6.96
N ASN A 458 -12.41 -7.88 6.28
CA ASN A 458 -11.21 -8.40 5.61
C ASN A 458 -11.54 -8.70 4.15
N ALA A 459 -10.89 -8.00 3.21
CA ALA A 459 -11.06 -8.21 1.78
C ALA A 459 -10.33 -9.46 1.27
N ALA A 460 -9.37 -9.96 2.03
CA ALA A 460 -8.57 -11.15 1.73
C ALA A 460 -7.71 -11.06 0.46
N THR A 461 -7.21 -9.90 0.08
CA THR A 461 -6.40 -9.73 -1.13
C THR A 461 -5.51 -8.49 -1.08
N CYS A 462 -4.29 -8.60 -1.64
CA CYS A 462 -3.41 -7.44 -1.87
C CYS A 462 -3.91 -6.50 -2.99
N TRP A 463 -4.76 -6.99 -3.91
CA TRP A 463 -5.12 -6.27 -5.14
C TRP A 463 -6.38 -5.40 -5.05
N TRP A 464 -6.94 -5.18 -3.88
CA TRP A 464 -8.19 -4.42 -3.78
C TRP A 464 -8.08 -3.02 -4.40
N GLY A 465 -6.96 -2.32 -4.20
CA GLY A 465 -6.71 -1.00 -4.79
C GLY A 465 -6.76 -0.99 -6.31
N ASP A 466 -6.30 -2.07 -6.98
CA ASP A 466 -6.36 -2.24 -8.44
C ASP A 466 -7.81 -2.25 -8.97
N GLY A 467 -8.75 -2.74 -8.16
CA GLY A 467 -10.19 -2.70 -8.47
C GLY A 467 -10.81 -1.31 -8.30
N LEU A 468 -10.15 -0.38 -7.61
CA LEU A 468 -10.70 0.95 -7.32
C LEU A 468 -10.24 2.02 -8.30
N SER A 469 -8.97 2.05 -8.67
CA SER A 469 -8.43 3.09 -9.54
C SER A 469 -7.17 2.66 -10.30
N ALA A 470 -6.81 3.47 -11.30
CA ALA A 470 -5.56 3.38 -12.03
C ALA A 470 -4.92 4.77 -12.11
N PRO A 471 -4.19 5.20 -11.07
CA PRO A 471 -3.55 6.51 -11.04
C PRO A 471 -2.47 6.64 -12.13
N PRO A 472 -2.02 7.88 -12.45
CA PRO A 472 -0.93 8.08 -13.39
C PRO A 472 0.32 7.28 -13.02
N GLY A 473 0.96 6.67 -14.02
CA GLY A 473 2.17 5.86 -13.82
C GLY A 473 1.94 4.49 -13.20
N TYR A 474 0.70 4.15 -12.84
CA TYR A 474 0.39 2.80 -12.33
C TYR A 474 0.61 1.75 -13.42
N VAL A 475 1.45 0.79 -13.11
CA VAL A 475 1.74 -0.35 -13.98
C VAL A 475 1.21 -1.60 -13.31
N ARG A 476 0.20 -2.20 -13.94
CA ARG A 476 -0.35 -3.46 -13.47
C ARG A 476 0.69 -4.57 -13.65
N PRO A 477 0.94 -5.36 -12.61
CA PRO A 477 1.85 -6.49 -12.70
C PRO A 477 1.36 -7.55 -13.70
N LYS A 478 2.27 -8.06 -14.53
CA LYS A 478 2.00 -9.11 -15.54
C LYS A 478 1.91 -10.52 -14.96
N VAL A 479 1.82 -10.66 -13.65
CA VAL A 479 1.94 -11.95 -12.95
C VAL A 479 0.71 -12.83 -13.14
N TYR A 480 -0.41 -12.27 -13.59
CA TYR A 480 -1.69 -12.96 -13.69
C TYR A 480 -2.23 -12.98 -15.11
N THR A 481 -2.88 -14.08 -15.46
CA THR A 481 -3.55 -14.28 -16.75
C THR A 481 -4.94 -13.65 -16.82
N GLU A 482 -5.56 -13.39 -15.66
CA GLU A 482 -6.90 -12.83 -15.55
C GLU A 482 -6.90 -11.31 -15.80
N PRO A 483 -7.92 -10.78 -16.49
CA PRO A 483 -8.10 -9.34 -16.62
C PRO A 483 -8.26 -8.68 -15.25
N LYS A 484 -7.45 -7.67 -14.99
CA LYS A 484 -7.53 -6.85 -13.79
C LYS A 484 -7.88 -5.42 -14.17
N GLY A 485 -8.27 -4.63 -13.21
CA GLY A 485 -8.47 -3.20 -13.33
C GLY A 485 -9.70 -2.74 -12.60
N VAL A 486 -9.99 -1.47 -12.77
CA VAL A 486 -11.10 -0.79 -12.12
C VAL A 486 -12.43 -1.52 -12.41
N ASP A 487 -13.13 -1.85 -11.32
CA ASP A 487 -14.44 -2.49 -11.37
C ASP A 487 -15.44 -1.70 -10.50
N PRO A 488 -16.55 -1.22 -11.07
CA PRO A 488 -17.53 -0.42 -10.33
C PRO A 488 -18.17 -1.17 -9.17
N ARG A 489 -18.15 -2.51 -9.19
CA ARG A 489 -18.67 -3.33 -8.08
C ARG A 489 -17.72 -3.30 -6.88
N ALA A 490 -16.39 -3.35 -7.11
CA ALA A 490 -15.40 -3.16 -6.05
C ALA A 490 -15.50 -1.77 -5.43
N GLN A 491 -15.63 -0.73 -6.27
CA GLN A 491 -15.85 0.64 -5.81
C GLN A 491 -17.13 0.75 -4.96
N ARG A 492 -18.24 0.14 -5.41
CA ARG A 492 -19.51 0.20 -4.70
C ARG A 492 -19.45 -0.52 -3.35
N ILE A 493 -18.85 -1.72 -3.29
CA ILE A 493 -18.63 -2.45 -2.03
C ILE A 493 -17.83 -1.59 -1.05
N THR A 494 -16.75 -0.98 -1.52
CA THR A 494 -15.91 -0.11 -0.68
C THR A 494 -16.69 1.11 -0.17
N SER A 495 -17.50 1.75 -1.03
CA SER A 495 -18.36 2.86 -0.65
C SER A 495 -19.39 2.46 0.40
N ASN A 496 -20.05 1.31 0.24
CA ASN A 496 -21.02 0.81 1.21
C ASN A 496 -20.40 0.60 2.60
N ILE A 497 -19.18 0.02 2.65
CA ILE A 497 -18.43 -0.16 3.90
C ILE A 497 -18.09 1.21 4.51
N PHE A 498 -17.58 2.14 3.71
CA PHE A 498 -17.16 3.46 4.18
C PHE A 498 -18.34 4.32 4.64
N ASP A 499 -19.46 4.27 3.94
CA ASP A 499 -20.67 5.00 4.34
C ASP A 499 -21.19 4.51 5.68
N ARG A 500 -21.13 3.20 5.95
CA ARG A 500 -21.47 2.64 7.25
C ARG A 500 -20.51 3.09 8.36
N ILE A 501 -19.22 3.10 8.10
CA ILE A 501 -18.20 3.60 9.05
C ILE A 501 -18.40 5.07 9.35
N LYS A 502 -18.67 5.90 8.33
CA LYS A 502 -18.92 7.34 8.51
C LYS A 502 -20.11 7.64 9.41
N GLN A 503 -21.11 6.77 9.45
CA GLN A 503 -22.28 6.89 10.34
C GLN A 503 -21.95 6.55 11.80
N SER A 504 -20.83 5.88 12.09
CA SER A 504 -20.41 5.61 13.46
C SER A 504 -19.86 6.89 14.12
N SER A 505 -19.96 6.94 15.45
CA SER A 505 -19.33 7.99 16.23
C SER A 505 -17.83 7.75 16.38
N HIS A 506 -17.06 8.82 16.55
CA HIS A 506 -15.70 8.66 17.05
C HIS A 506 -15.71 8.03 18.45
N VAL A 507 -14.68 7.26 18.76
CA VAL A 507 -14.44 6.76 20.10
C VAL A 507 -14.20 7.96 21.03
N SER A 508 -14.92 7.97 22.17
CA SER A 508 -14.88 9.05 23.17
C SER A 508 -13.61 8.96 24.04
#